data_35aeda94b227ed18872b32bc94ebc2d4
#
_entry.id   35aeda94b227ed18872b32bc94ebc2d4
#
_cell.length_a   1.000
_cell.length_b   1.000
_cell.length_c   1.000
_cell.angle_alpha   90.00
_cell.angle_beta   90.00
_cell.angle_gamma   90.00
#
_symmetry.space_group_name_H-M   'P 1'
#
loop_
_entity.id
_entity.type
_entity.pdbx_description
1 polymer ?
#
loop_
_entity_poly.entity_id
_entity_poly.type
_entity_poly.pdbx_seq_one_letter_code
_entity_poly.pdbx_strand_id
1 'polypeptide(L)'
;MFDMFDNSETTDLTLFVRTSAEEIAPWNRQRIVDALVREADIDYQLAGQISKEVEKQIVSSGIGLLTTALVRELVNARLIERGMEKERRLHGRLGFPLYDVRQLILHHNKESANTPHSPEGTNLIFAEGIKREFSLHDVFSADVGEAHVAGDIHIHGLGYIDRPYSCCQSLEYLKINGLNLPQAINSAKPAKHAEVLLAHMVRFSAILQGHFTGTISWDALNISFAPYLGSMTDKDVRQFAQMLIYDFSQLSATRGGQALYTDIHLYYEIPSHWAKLPAIGSAGEPTGKTYGEYAHDAKRFARAILDVFKKGDATGKPFILPRPLLHITEEFWKAEGADDFLQHACDVASLKGNTCFVFDRGEDALSFACGNAAFMQDAVVSGELEKPWLMRSAAIQSVTLNLPRLGYKANGDEEKLFRLLKDIVVVALKVHIQKKDFIEKILSYAEQGPLAVLAMNNDGFPFLRMNRAYYIIGLIGLNELAQIHQGSQLHQSGETLKFGLRVVKYLQDAVDRLGKELGIKIMLEQSPAETTAYRFARLDLKYYSP
;
A
#
# COMPACT_ATOMS: atom_id res chain seq x y z
N MET A 1 20.00 -19.84 -58.61
CA MET A 1 21.32 -19.27 -58.33
C MET A 1 21.15 -18.43 -57.06
N PHE A 2 21.03 -19.13 -55.94
CA PHE A 2 21.13 -18.58 -54.59
C PHE A 2 21.84 -19.63 -53.76
N ASP A 3 23.12 -19.48 -53.73
CA ASP A 3 23.98 -20.27 -52.86
C ASP A 3 24.71 -19.32 -51.91
N MET A 4 24.98 -19.85 -50.75
CA MET A 4 25.98 -19.42 -49.81
C MET A 4 25.56 -18.40 -48.74
N PHE A 5 24.97 -18.91 -47.67
CA PHE A 5 25.49 -18.63 -46.35
C PHE A 5 25.69 -19.96 -45.59
N ASP A 6 26.88 -20.51 -45.83
CA ASP A 6 27.43 -21.59 -45.02
C ASP A 6 27.81 -21.02 -43.63
N ASN A 7 26.99 -21.28 -42.62
CA ASN A 7 27.24 -20.94 -41.22
C ASN A 7 27.54 -22.20 -40.39
N SER A 8 28.34 -23.11 -40.95
CA SER A 8 28.84 -24.27 -40.22
C SER A 8 30.23 -24.02 -39.60
N GLU A 9 30.33 -23.05 -38.66
CA GLU A 9 31.34 -23.12 -37.60
C GLU A 9 30.66 -23.56 -36.31
N THR A 10 30.16 -24.76 -36.30
CA THR A 10 29.85 -25.48 -35.06
C THR A 10 31.16 -26.01 -34.50
N THR A 11 31.62 -25.36 -33.43
CA THR A 11 32.68 -25.93 -32.58
C THR A 11 32.18 -27.28 -32.08
N ASP A 12 32.92 -28.32 -32.35
CA ASP A 12 32.61 -29.72 -31.99
C ASP A 12 32.81 -30.00 -30.49
N LEU A 13 32.26 -29.13 -29.64
CA LEU A 13 32.29 -29.23 -28.20
C LEU A 13 30.85 -29.50 -27.71
N THR A 14 30.63 -30.71 -27.20
CA THR A 14 29.39 -31.12 -26.55
C THR A 14 29.19 -30.34 -25.24
N LEU A 15 28.89 -29.05 -25.33
CA LEU A 15 28.54 -28.21 -24.21
C LEU A 15 27.04 -28.35 -23.93
N PHE A 16 26.71 -28.58 -22.66
CA PHE A 16 25.33 -28.63 -22.20
C PHE A 16 25.07 -27.50 -21.23
N VAL A 17 23.87 -26.94 -21.30
CA VAL A 17 23.41 -25.86 -20.42
C VAL A 17 22.22 -26.36 -19.60
N ARG A 18 22.29 -26.23 -18.28
CA ARG A 18 21.13 -26.38 -17.41
C ARG A 18 20.27 -25.14 -17.53
N THR A 19 19.06 -25.30 -18.04
CA THR A 19 18.08 -24.23 -18.21
C THR A 19 17.43 -23.82 -16.89
N SER A 20 16.74 -22.68 -16.88
CA SER A 20 15.94 -22.23 -15.72
C SER A 20 14.76 -23.16 -15.39
N ALA A 21 14.34 -24.00 -16.34
CA ALA A 21 13.33 -25.05 -16.16
C ALA A 21 13.95 -26.39 -15.70
N GLU A 22 15.20 -26.39 -15.24
CA GLU A 22 15.96 -27.57 -14.79
C GLU A 22 16.25 -28.61 -15.88
N GLU A 23 15.99 -28.31 -17.14
CA GLU A 23 16.30 -29.18 -18.27
C GLU A 23 17.77 -29.00 -18.71
N ILE A 24 18.35 -30.08 -19.20
CA ILE A 24 19.67 -30.03 -19.83
C ILE A 24 19.47 -29.91 -21.34
N ALA A 25 19.94 -28.81 -21.92
CA ALA A 25 19.84 -28.54 -23.34
C ALA A 25 21.24 -28.41 -23.97
N PRO A 26 21.42 -28.78 -25.23
CA PRO A 26 22.65 -28.50 -25.96
C PRO A 26 22.94 -26.98 -26.00
N TRP A 27 24.22 -26.63 -25.97
CA TRP A 27 24.62 -25.24 -26.15
C TRP A 27 24.12 -24.71 -27.50
N ASN A 28 23.55 -23.52 -27.46
CA ASN A 28 23.11 -22.82 -28.66
C ASN A 28 23.33 -21.33 -28.47
N ARG A 29 24.37 -20.83 -29.15
CA ARG A 29 24.74 -19.41 -29.14
C ARG A 29 23.63 -18.49 -29.62
N GLN A 30 22.76 -18.94 -30.53
CA GLN A 30 21.67 -18.16 -31.07
C GLN A 30 20.70 -17.70 -29.95
N ARG A 31 20.55 -18.48 -28.89
CA ARG A 31 19.73 -18.09 -27.74
C ARG A 31 20.22 -16.81 -27.04
N ILE A 32 21.53 -16.54 -27.07
CA ILE A 32 22.08 -15.27 -26.53
C ILE A 32 21.67 -14.12 -27.44
N VAL A 33 21.81 -14.29 -28.77
CA VAL A 33 21.43 -13.28 -29.76
C VAL A 33 19.95 -12.94 -29.62
N ASP A 34 19.09 -13.96 -29.58
CA ASP A 34 17.64 -13.79 -29.48
C ASP A 34 17.25 -13.09 -28.18
N ALA A 35 17.92 -13.40 -27.04
CA ALA A 35 17.70 -12.74 -25.77
C ALA A 35 18.11 -11.27 -25.81
N LEU A 36 19.29 -10.94 -26.33
CA LEU A 36 19.78 -9.56 -26.43
C LEU A 36 18.92 -8.68 -27.32
N VAL A 37 18.48 -9.20 -28.46
CA VAL A 37 17.57 -8.49 -29.37
C VAL A 37 16.21 -8.27 -28.71
N ARG A 38 15.61 -9.31 -28.14
CA ARG A 38 14.27 -9.26 -27.55
C ARG A 38 14.19 -8.46 -26.25
N GLU A 39 15.18 -8.63 -25.36
CA GLU A 39 15.14 -8.11 -23.98
C GLU A 39 15.81 -6.74 -23.87
N ALA A 40 16.83 -6.47 -24.66
CA ALA A 40 17.65 -5.27 -24.55
C ALA A 40 17.64 -4.39 -25.82
N ASP A 41 16.86 -4.75 -26.85
CA ASP A 41 16.74 -4.02 -28.12
C ASP A 41 18.09 -3.75 -28.80
N ILE A 42 19.00 -4.74 -28.69
CA ILE A 42 20.34 -4.66 -29.28
C ILE A 42 20.27 -5.10 -30.74
N ASP A 43 21.00 -4.38 -31.63
CA ASP A 43 21.12 -4.75 -33.02
C ASP A 43 21.64 -6.20 -33.19
N TYR A 44 21.07 -6.92 -34.16
CA TYR A 44 21.36 -8.33 -34.39
C TYR A 44 22.85 -8.61 -34.65
N GLN A 45 23.58 -7.73 -35.37
CA GLN A 45 25.01 -7.91 -35.67
C GLN A 45 25.83 -7.75 -34.39
N LEU A 46 25.52 -6.73 -33.57
CA LEU A 46 26.19 -6.50 -32.29
C LEU A 46 25.90 -7.62 -31.29
N ALA A 47 24.64 -8.09 -31.21
CA ALA A 47 24.27 -9.24 -30.41
C ALA A 47 25.05 -10.51 -30.84
N GLY A 48 25.23 -10.70 -32.14
CA GLY A 48 26.06 -11.77 -32.73
C GLY A 48 27.52 -11.67 -32.31
N GLN A 49 28.10 -10.47 -32.25
CA GLN A 49 29.49 -10.27 -31.80
C GLN A 49 29.63 -10.61 -30.30
N ILE A 50 28.73 -10.08 -29.46
CA ILE A 50 28.72 -10.36 -28.01
C ILE A 50 28.60 -11.86 -27.78
N SER A 51 27.70 -12.54 -28.47
CA SER A 51 27.49 -13.98 -28.29
C SER A 51 28.72 -14.81 -28.65
N LYS A 52 29.49 -14.43 -29.71
CA LYS A 52 30.75 -15.08 -30.07
C LYS A 52 31.83 -14.91 -29.00
N GLU A 53 31.92 -13.73 -28.41
CA GLU A 53 32.91 -13.46 -27.34
C GLU A 53 32.58 -14.24 -26.06
N VAL A 54 31.29 -14.31 -25.68
CA VAL A 54 30.85 -15.11 -24.54
C VAL A 54 31.14 -16.60 -24.79
N GLU A 55 30.83 -17.12 -25.96
CA GLU A 55 31.17 -18.51 -26.33
C GLU A 55 32.66 -18.78 -26.22
N LYS A 56 33.49 -17.89 -26.76
CA LYS A 56 34.95 -17.99 -26.66
C LYS A 56 35.43 -18.03 -25.20
N GLN A 57 34.85 -17.22 -24.34
CA GLN A 57 35.16 -17.19 -22.91
C GLN A 57 34.75 -18.49 -22.21
N ILE A 58 33.55 -19.01 -22.49
CA ILE A 58 33.07 -20.26 -21.93
C ILE A 58 33.99 -21.42 -22.29
N VAL A 59 34.35 -21.52 -23.57
CA VAL A 59 35.27 -22.57 -24.09
C VAL A 59 36.64 -22.46 -23.42
N SER A 60 37.20 -21.25 -23.34
CA SER A 60 38.55 -21.04 -22.76
C SER A 60 38.62 -21.23 -21.25
N SER A 61 37.50 -21.06 -20.51
CA SER A 61 37.49 -21.17 -19.06
C SER A 61 37.32 -22.59 -18.54
N GLY A 62 37.03 -23.58 -19.39
CA GLY A 62 36.90 -24.98 -19.00
C GLY A 62 35.76 -25.24 -17.99
N ILE A 63 34.70 -24.43 -18.03
CA ILE A 63 33.57 -24.51 -17.08
C ILE A 63 32.82 -25.80 -17.29
N GLY A 64 32.87 -26.71 -16.33
CA GLY A 64 32.22 -28.03 -16.42
C GLY A 64 30.68 -28.03 -16.27
N LEU A 65 30.13 -27.06 -15.54
CA LEU A 65 28.67 -26.91 -15.36
C LEU A 65 28.24 -25.53 -15.82
N LEU A 66 27.65 -25.45 -17.00
CA LEU A 66 27.13 -24.23 -17.57
C LEU A 66 25.64 -24.09 -17.20
N THR A 67 25.25 -22.92 -16.68
CA THR A 67 23.87 -22.59 -16.38
C THR A 67 23.44 -21.34 -17.15
N THR A 68 22.14 -21.19 -17.44
CA THR A 68 21.63 -19.96 -18.07
C THR A 68 21.93 -18.72 -17.23
N ALA A 69 21.97 -18.85 -15.90
CA ALA A 69 22.37 -17.75 -15.01
C ALA A 69 23.82 -17.31 -15.27
N LEU A 70 24.76 -18.25 -15.28
CA LEU A 70 26.17 -17.95 -15.55
C LEU A 70 26.39 -17.36 -16.95
N VAL A 71 25.71 -17.91 -17.97
CA VAL A 71 25.76 -17.35 -19.32
C VAL A 71 25.31 -15.89 -19.32
N ARG A 72 24.20 -15.58 -18.62
CA ARG A 72 23.69 -14.21 -18.50
C ARG A 72 24.68 -13.26 -17.81
N GLU A 73 25.37 -13.72 -16.77
CA GLU A 73 26.42 -12.93 -16.08
C GLU A 73 27.59 -12.62 -17.03
N LEU A 74 28.03 -13.59 -17.84
CA LEU A 74 29.08 -13.38 -18.84
C LEU A 74 28.64 -12.38 -19.93
N VAL A 75 27.41 -12.46 -20.39
CA VAL A 75 26.82 -11.49 -21.34
C VAL A 75 26.80 -10.10 -20.72
N ASN A 76 26.32 -9.96 -19.48
CA ASN A 76 26.25 -8.69 -18.76
C ASN A 76 27.64 -8.07 -18.57
N ALA A 77 28.66 -8.88 -18.27
CA ALA A 77 30.04 -8.40 -18.20
C ALA A 77 30.50 -7.78 -19.55
N ARG A 78 30.16 -8.41 -20.69
CA ARG A 78 30.48 -7.85 -22.02
C ARG A 78 29.70 -6.55 -22.31
N LEU A 79 28.47 -6.43 -21.85
CA LEU A 79 27.71 -5.17 -21.98
C LEU A 79 28.35 -4.04 -21.17
N ILE A 80 28.82 -4.33 -19.94
CA ILE A 80 29.52 -3.36 -19.09
C ILE A 80 30.84 -2.90 -19.77
N GLU A 81 31.65 -3.84 -20.27
CA GLU A 81 32.91 -3.54 -20.96
C GLU A 81 32.70 -2.60 -22.17
N ARG A 82 31.51 -2.61 -22.77
CA ARG A 82 31.13 -1.76 -23.90
C ARG A 82 30.45 -0.45 -23.48
N GLY A 83 30.26 -0.20 -22.16
CA GLY A 83 29.53 0.97 -21.66
C GLY A 83 28.02 0.93 -21.92
N MET A 84 27.46 -0.24 -22.23
CA MET A 84 26.05 -0.45 -22.56
C MET A 84 25.22 -0.71 -21.29
N GLU A 85 25.18 0.29 -20.40
CA GLU A 85 24.55 0.13 -19.07
C GLU A 85 23.02 0.02 -19.16
N LYS A 86 22.39 0.71 -20.09
CA LYS A 86 20.95 0.63 -20.32
C LYS A 86 20.54 -0.78 -20.75
N GLU A 87 21.25 -1.34 -21.72
CA GLU A 87 21.02 -2.66 -22.26
C GLU A 87 21.31 -3.75 -21.21
N ARG A 88 22.37 -3.55 -20.42
CA ARG A 88 22.67 -4.43 -19.28
C ARG A 88 21.53 -4.46 -18.26
N ARG A 89 20.92 -3.31 -17.95
CA ARG A 89 19.76 -3.26 -17.03
C ARG A 89 18.58 -4.04 -17.58
N LEU A 90 18.26 -3.87 -18.85
CA LEU A 90 17.17 -4.59 -19.52
C LEU A 90 17.43 -6.11 -19.61
N HIS A 91 18.69 -6.51 -19.85
CA HIS A 91 19.11 -7.91 -19.86
C HIS A 91 19.38 -8.45 -18.44
N GLY A 92 19.22 -7.64 -17.39
CA GLY A 92 19.48 -7.99 -16.00
C GLY A 92 18.65 -9.16 -15.48
N ARG A 93 19.16 -9.82 -14.46
CA ARG A 93 18.43 -10.84 -13.68
C ARG A 93 18.17 -10.30 -12.29
N LEU A 94 16.93 -10.37 -11.87
CA LEU A 94 16.53 -10.07 -10.49
C LEU A 94 16.71 -11.32 -9.63
N GLY A 95 17.12 -11.14 -8.37
CA GLY A 95 17.25 -12.24 -7.43
C GLY A 95 18.11 -11.93 -6.22
N PHE A 96 18.27 -12.94 -5.36
CA PHE A 96 19.08 -12.86 -4.16
C PHE A 96 20.37 -13.64 -4.31
N PRO A 97 21.51 -13.16 -3.75
CA PRO A 97 22.71 -13.95 -3.56
C PRO A 97 22.42 -15.22 -2.75
N LEU A 98 23.08 -16.33 -3.07
CA LEU A 98 22.88 -17.62 -2.37
C LEU A 98 23.10 -17.49 -0.85
N TYR A 99 24.06 -16.67 -0.42
CA TYR A 99 24.32 -16.40 0.98
C TYR A 99 23.11 -15.74 1.65
N ASP A 100 22.52 -14.72 1.03
CA ASP A 100 21.36 -13.99 1.57
C ASP A 100 20.12 -14.89 1.65
N VAL A 101 19.90 -15.74 0.63
CA VAL A 101 18.83 -16.76 0.68
C VAL A 101 18.99 -17.64 1.92
N ARG A 102 20.20 -18.13 2.18
CA ARG A 102 20.49 -18.96 3.37
C ARG A 102 20.23 -18.19 4.66
N GLN A 103 20.65 -16.92 4.75
CA GLN A 103 20.41 -16.09 5.94
C GLN A 103 18.91 -15.87 6.16
N LEU A 104 18.14 -15.55 5.13
CA LEU A 104 16.70 -15.31 5.23
C LEU A 104 15.90 -16.56 5.64
N ILE A 105 16.36 -17.76 5.25
CA ILE A 105 15.72 -19.02 5.65
C ILE A 105 16.06 -19.37 7.11
N LEU A 106 17.32 -19.20 7.51
CA LEU A 106 17.81 -19.70 8.80
C LEU A 106 17.66 -18.72 9.96
N HIS A 107 17.58 -17.42 9.67
CA HIS A 107 17.58 -16.38 10.67
C HIS A 107 16.38 -15.44 10.54
N HIS A 108 15.87 -15.00 11.68
CA HIS A 108 14.76 -14.05 11.74
C HIS A 108 15.11 -12.73 11.04
N ASN A 109 14.28 -12.30 10.08
CA ASN A 109 14.43 -10.99 9.45
C ASN A 109 13.93 -9.89 10.41
N LYS A 110 14.86 -9.11 10.93
CA LYS A 110 14.56 -7.99 11.85
C LYS A 110 14.01 -6.74 11.14
N GLU A 111 14.11 -6.67 9.82
CA GLU A 111 13.66 -5.51 9.04
C GLU A 111 12.16 -5.52 8.75
N SER A 112 11.50 -6.67 8.88
CA SER A 112 10.06 -6.82 8.65
C SER A 112 9.36 -7.34 9.91
N ALA A 113 9.00 -6.42 10.80
CA ALA A 113 8.27 -6.76 12.02
C ALA A 113 6.88 -7.38 11.76
N ASN A 114 6.34 -7.21 10.55
CA ASN A 114 5.00 -7.62 10.16
C ASN A 114 4.95 -8.95 9.41
N THR A 115 6.11 -9.55 9.13
CA THR A 115 6.23 -10.83 8.43
C THR A 115 6.84 -11.86 9.40
N PRO A 116 6.09 -12.87 9.85
CA PRO A 116 6.62 -13.88 10.76
C PRO A 116 7.72 -14.70 10.09
N HIS A 117 8.66 -15.18 10.88
CA HIS A 117 9.68 -16.11 10.43
C HIS A 117 9.06 -17.51 10.27
N SER A 118 8.53 -17.75 9.09
CA SER A 118 7.86 -18.99 8.67
C SER A 118 8.18 -19.28 7.20
N PRO A 119 7.94 -20.50 6.69
CA PRO A 119 8.13 -20.80 5.27
C PRO A 119 7.40 -19.81 4.35
N GLU A 120 6.13 -19.49 4.65
CA GLU A 120 5.35 -18.51 3.88
C GLU A 120 5.87 -17.08 4.04
N GLY A 121 6.29 -16.69 5.25
CA GLY A 121 6.93 -15.40 5.47
C GLY A 121 8.22 -15.26 4.66
N THR A 122 9.02 -16.31 4.54
CA THR A 122 10.23 -16.33 3.70
C THR A 122 9.89 -16.19 2.22
N ASN A 123 8.86 -16.90 1.72
CA ASN A 123 8.37 -16.75 0.36
C ASN A 123 7.94 -15.30 0.05
N LEU A 124 7.24 -14.68 1.01
CA LEU A 124 6.81 -13.29 0.90
C LEU A 124 8.01 -12.34 0.79
N ILE A 125 9.04 -12.51 1.63
CA ILE A 125 10.26 -11.69 1.61
C ILE A 125 10.98 -11.81 0.26
N PHE A 126 11.10 -13.00 -0.31
CA PHE A 126 11.68 -13.19 -1.64
C PHE A 126 10.85 -12.49 -2.73
N ALA A 127 9.54 -12.65 -2.69
CA ALA A 127 8.65 -11.99 -3.63
C ALA A 127 8.75 -10.46 -3.54
N GLU A 128 8.75 -9.91 -2.34
CA GLU A 128 8.91 -8.47 -2.09
C GLU A 128 10.26 -7.95 -2.58
N GLY A 129 11.34 -8.66 -2.31
CA GLY A 129 12.68 -8.25 -2.74
C GLY A 129 12.82 -8.19 -4.24
N ILE A 130 12.34 -9.22 -4.96
CA ILE A 130 12.37 -9.25 -6.42
C ILE A 130 11.52 -8.12 -7.01
N LYS A 131 10.29 -7.91 -6.49
CA LYS A 131 9.40 -6.85 -6.97
C LYS A 131 9.94 -5.45 -6.65
N ARG A 132 10.67 -5.27 -5.54
CA ARG A 132 11.34 -4.00 -5.20
C ARG A 132 12.38 -3.64 -6.25
N GLU A 133 13.25 -4.58 -6.62
CA GLU A 133 14.25 -4.36 -7.65
C GLU A 133 13.59 -4.08 -9.01
N PHE A 134 12.59 -4.86 -9.38
CA PHE A 134 11.79 -4.62 -10.58
C PHE A 134 11.19 -3.20 -10.59
N SER A 135 10.62 -2.78 -9.48
CA SER A 135 10.02 -1.44 -9.36
C SER A 135 11.03 -0.32 -9.63
N LEU A 136 12.23 -0.43 -9.02
CA LEU A 136 13.27 0.58 -9.13
C LEU A 136 13.97 0.59 -10.50
N HIS A 137 13.94 -0.53 -11.25
CA HIS A 137 14.64 -0.65 -12.52
C HIS A 137 13.73 -0.50 -13.74
N ASP A 138 12.47 -0.87 -13.65
CA ASP A 138 11.56 -0.94 -14.80
C ASP A 138 10.37 0.01 -14.69
N VAL A 139 9.76 0.12 -13.50
CA VAL A 139 8.56 0.94 -13.33
C VAL A 139 8.90 2.41 -13.07
N PHE A 140 9.89 2.67 -12.21
CA PHE A 140 10.29 4.02 -11.86
C PHE A 140 11.50 4.49 -12.67
N SER A 141 11.52 5.79 -13.01
CA SER A 141 12.66 6.42 -13.66
C SER A 141 13.89 6.45 -12.74
N ALA A 142 15.07 6.55 -13.33
CA ALA A 142 16.34 6.49 -12.60
C ALA A 142 16.45 7.55 -11.49
N ASP A 143 16.01 8.78 -11.74
CA ASP A 143 16.01 9.87 -10.77
C ASP A 143 15.11 9.60 -9.55
N VAL A 144 13.97 8.94 -9.78
CA VAL A 144 13.06 8.48 -8.72
C VAL A 144 13.72 7.37 -7.89
N GLY A 145 14.31 6.39 -8.57
CA GLY A 145 15.03 5.30 -7.90
C GLY A 145 16.20 5.81 -7.06
N GLU A 146 17.00 6.73 -7.59
CA GLU A 146 18.11 7.37 -6.90
C GLU A 146 17.65 8.15 -5.66
N ALA A 147 16.58 8.95 -5.77
CA ALA A 147 16.02 9.70 -4.65
C ALA A 147 15.53 8.77 -3.53
N HIS A 148 14.93 7.63 -3.90
CA HIS A 148 14.53 6.62 -2.92
C HIS A 148 15.75 5.99 -2.25
N VAL A 149 16.71 5.51 -3.01
CA VAL A 149 17.92 4.83 -2.49
C VAL A 149 18.76 5.77 -1.63
N ALA A 150 18.94 7.02 -2.08
CA ALA A 150 19.62 8.05 -1.31
C ALA A 150 18.90 8.41 0.00
N GLY A 151 17.59 8.25 0.07
CA GLY A 151 16.76 8.56 1.24
C GLY A 151 16.23 10.00 1.26
N ASP A 152 16.17 10.66 0.13
CA ASP A 152 15.46 11.93 -0.02
C ASP A 152 13.94 11.73 0.08
N ILE A 153 13.47 10.59 -0.43
CA ILE A 153 12.09 10.12 -0.32
C ILE A 153 12.04 8.65 0.14
N HIS A 154 10.86 8.24 0.60
CA HIS A 154 10.55 6.82 0.78
C HIS A 154 9.27 6.47 0.02
N ILE A 155 9.40 5.57 -0.94
CA ILE A 155 8.26 5.01 -1.67
C ILE A 155 7.75 3.81 -0.88
N HIS A 156 6.51 3.91 -0.36
CA HIS A 156 5.91 2.81 0.38
C HIS A 156 5.50 1.67 -0.54
N GLY A 157 5.64 0.45 -0.06
CA GLY A 157 5.15 -0.73 -0.76
C GLY A 157 5.86 -1.07 -2.07
N LEU A 158 7.17 -0.77 -2.21
CA LEU A 158 7.96 -1.10 -3.41
C LEU A 158 7.91 -2.59 -3.76
N GLY A 159 7.87 -3.49 -2.77
CA GLY A 159 7.72 -4.93 -2.98
C GLY A 159 6.31 -5.36 -3.42
N TYR A 160 5.37 -4.41 -3.50
CA TYR A 160 3.98 -4.61 -3.91
C TYR A 160 3.59 -3.63 -5.02
N ILE A 161 4.47 -3.44 -5.99
CA ILE A 161 4.27 -2.47 -7.08
C ILE A 161 2.98 -2.72 -7.88
N ASP A 162 2.54 -3.95 -7.92
CA ASP A 162 1.34 -4.44 -8.58
C ASP A 162 0.04 -4.23 -7.78
N ARG A 163 0.10 -3.55 -6.63
CA ARG A 163 -1.06 -3.26 -5.77
C ARG A 163 -1.20 -1.77 -5.50
N PRO A 164 -2.43 -1.21 -5.48
CA PRO A 164 -2.69 0.08 -4.85
C PRO A 164 -2.32 0.06 -3.35
N TYR A 165 -2.25 1.24 -2.74
CA TYR A 165 -1.77 1.38 -1.36
C TYR A 165 -2.82 0.97 -0.32
N SER A 166 -3.97 1.64 -0.27
CA SER A 166 -5.01 1.36 0.72
C SER A 166 -6.41 1.62 0.17
N CYS A 167 -7.43 1.09 0.83
CA CYS A 167 -8.81 1.39 0.49
C CYS A 167 -9.68 1.60 1.72
N CYS A 168 -10.76 2.34 1.52
CA CYS A 168 -11.87 2.46 2.46
C CYS A 168 -13.18 2.21 1.73
N GLN A 169 -14.05 1.43 2.33
CA GLN A 169 -15.37 1.11 1.78
C GLN A 169 -16.43 1.02 2.88
N SER A 170 -17.67 1.19 2.46
CA SER A 170 -18.82 0.93 3.30
C SER A 170 -19.17 -0.57 3.32
N LEU A 171 -19.62 -1.07 4.47
CA LEU A 171 -20.12 -2.43 4.62
C LEU A 171 -21.41 -2.66 3.78
N GLU A 172 -22.10 -1.56 3.42
CA GLU A 172 -23.29 -1.59 2.58
C GLU A 172 -23.06 -2.26 1.23
N TYR A 173 -21.84 -2.19 0.69
CA TYR A 173 -21.45 -2.92 -0.51
C TYR A 173 -21.70 -4.43 -0.38
N LEU A 174 -21.26 -5.03 0.74
CA LEU A 174 -21.44 -6.47 1.01
C LEU A 174 -22.89 -6.81 1.38
N LYS A 175 -23.62 -5.88 2.00
CA LYS A 175 -25.03 -6.10 2.32
C LYS A 175 -25.89 -6.26 1.07
N ILE A 176 -25.59 -5.48 0.01
CA ILE A 176 -26.35 -5.54 -1.24
C ILE A 176 -25.85 -6.62 -2.19
N ASN A 177 -24.53 -6.72 -2.37
CA ASN A 177 -23.95 -7.61 -3.38
C ASN A 177 -23.60 -9.00 -2.86
N GLY A 178 -23.61 -9.21 -1.53
CA GLY A 178 -23.07 -10.41 -0.95
C GLY A 178 -21.56 -10.54 -1.18
N LEU A 179 -21.06 -11.76 -1.23
CA LEU A 179 -19.66 -12.06 -1.53
C LEU A 179 -19.57 -12.77 -2.87
N ASN A 180 -19.61 -11.97 -3.95
CA ASN A 180 -19.48 -12.43 -5.32
C ASN A 180 -18.19 -11.90 -5.92
N LEU A 181 -17.21 -12.78 -6.12
CA LEU A 181 -15.84 -12.42 -6.49
C LEU A 181 -15.46 -13.08 -7.83
N PRO A 182 -14.70 -12.39 -8.68
CA PRO A 182 -14.11 -12.99 -9.88
C PRO A 182 -13.24 -14.18 -9.49
N GLN A 183 -13.25 -15.20 -10.30
CA GLN A 183 -12.44 -16.43 -10.13
C GLN A 183 -12.72 -17.21 -8.82
N ALA A 184 -13.76 -16.85 -8.07
CA ALA A 184 -14.15 -17.60 -6.88
C ALA A 184 -14.88 -18.90 -7.27
N ILE A 185 -14.59 -19.98 -6.53
CA ILE A 185 -15.26 -21.28 -6.72
C ILE A 185 -16.76 -21.16 -6.38
N ASN A 186 -17.10 -20.35 -5.36
CA ASN A 186 -18.47 -20.17 -4.88
C ASN A 186 -18.77 -18.71 -4.58
N SER A 187 -20.00 -18.28 -4.88
CA SER A 187 -20.54 -16.97 -4.53
C SER A 187 -21.51 -17.10 -3.35
N ALA A 188 -21.54 -16.07 -2.49
CA ALA A 188 -22.49 -15.99 -1.39
C ALA A 188 -23.48 -14.83 -1.60
N LYS A 189 -24.75 -15.12 -1.37
CA LYS A 189 -25.83 -14.10 -1.40
C LYS A 189 -25.66 -13.10 -0.23
N PRO A 190 -26.36 -11.95 -0.28
CA PRO A 190 -26.45 -11.04 0.84
C PRO A 190 -26.78 -11.73 2.17
N ALA A 191 -26.11 -11.31 3.23
CA ALA A 191 -26.21 -11.94 4.56
C ALA A 191 -27.56 -11.70 5.20
N LYS A 192 -28.12 -12.73 5.85
CA LYS A 192 -29.36 -12.62 6.63
C LYS A 192 -29.13 -12.37 8.12
N HIS A 193 -27.96 -12.72 8.63
CA HIS A 193 -27.60 -12.64 10.04
C HIS A 193 -26.31 -11.84 10.23
N ALA A 194 -26.14 -11.20 11.38
CA ALA A 194 -24.98 -10.39 11.70
C ALA A 194 -23.65 -11.16 11.58
N GLU A 195 -23.62 -12.41 12.08
CA GLU A 195 -22.44 -13.28 12.06
C GLU A 195 -22.03 -13.66 10.62
N VAL A 196 -23.02 -13.84 9.74
CA VAL A 196 -22.75 -14.13 8.32
C VAL A 196 -22.19 -12.89 7.62
N LEU A 197 -22.73 -11.70 7.93
CA LEU A 197 -22.21 -10.42 7.42
C LEU A 197 -20.77 -10.19 7.90
N LEU A 198 -20.49 -10.46 9.18
CA LEU A 198 -19.14 -10.41 9.74
C LEU A 198 -18.20 -11.37 8.99
N ALA A 199 -18.62 -12.61 8.76
CA ALA A 199 -17.85 -13.59 8.03
C ALA A 199 -17.56 -13.14 6.57
N HIS A 200 -18.51 -12.48 5.89
CA HIS A 200 -18.30 -11.88 4.57
C HIS A 200 -17.28 -10.75 4.66
N MET A 201 -17.42 -9.84 5.61
CA MET A 201 -16.51 -8.71 5.84
C MET A 201 -15.07 -9.17 6.07
N VAL A 202 -14.86 -10.14 6.95
CA VAL A 202 -13.53 -10.68 7.28
C VAL A 202 -12.89 -11.35 6.06
N ARG A 203 -13.64 -12.17 5.33
CA ARG A 203 -13.14 -12.83 4.11
C ARG A 203 -12.83 -11.82 3.01
N PHE A 204 -13.70 -10.84 2.81
CA PHE A 204 -13.47 -9.81 1.80
C PHE A 204 -12.26 -8.94 2.16
N SER A 205 -12.10 -8.54 3.42
CA SER A 205 -10.89 -7.86 3.90
C SER A 205 -9.62 -8.66 3.64
N ALA A 206 -9.67 -9.96 3.88
CA ALA A 206 -8.57 -10.87 3.62
C ALA A 206 -8.20 -10.92 2.11
N ILE A 207 -9.19 -10.90 1.24
CA ILE A 207 -8.98 -10.87 -0.21
C ILE A 207 -8.44 -9.51 -0.64
N LEU A 208 -9.03 -8.42 -0.15
CA LEU A 208 -8.55 -7.07 -0.44
C LEU A 208 -7.10 -6.85 0.02
N GLN A 209 -6.67 -7.43 1.16
CA GLN A 209 -5.26 -7.36 1.58
C GLN A 209 -4.32 -8.05 0.58
N GLY A 210 -4.81 -8.98 -0.22
CA GLY A 210 -4.08 -9.54 -1.36
C GLY A 210 -3.93 -8.56 -2.53
N HIS A 211 -4.73 -7.50 -2.58
CA HIS A 211 -4.80 -6.52 -3.67
C HIS A 211 -4.39 -5.11 -3.26
N PHE A 212 -4.22 -4.84 -1.97
CA PHE A 212 -3.73 -3.58 -1.42
C PHE A 212 -2.51 -3.81 -0.53
N THR A 213 -1.62 -2.83 -0.46
CA THR A 213 -0.39 -2.93 0.33
C THR A 213 -0.61 -2.55 1.79
N GLY A 214 -1.41 -1.53 2.02
CA GLY A 214 -1.68 -0.92 3.32
C GLY A 214 -3.06 -1.29 3.87
N THR A 215 -3.72 -0.34 4.45
CA THR A 215 -4.91 -0.54 5.27
C THR A 215 -6.17 -0.80 4.45
N ILE A 216 -6.97 -1.75 4.91
CA ILE A 216 -8.33 -2.02 4.46
C ILE A 216 -9.28 -1.45 5.52
N SER A 217 -10.00 -0.39 5.18
CA SER A 217 -10.83 0.35 6.14
C SER A 217 -12.31 0.15 5.88
N TRP A 218 -13.07 0.13 6.95
CA TRP A 218 -14.52 -0.01 6.96
C TRP A 218 -15.16 1.21 7.58
N ASP A 219 -15.82 2.01 6.75
CA ASP A 219 -16.52 3.21 7.20
C ASP A 219 -17.83 2.89 7.92
N ALA A 220 -18.17 3.70 8.91
CA ALA A 220 -19.43 3.68 9.65
C ALA A 220 -19.84 2.27 10.11
N LEU A 221 -18.88 1.48 10.62
CA LEU A 221 -19.05 0.07 10.90
C LEU A 221 -20.21 -0.20 11.86
N ASN A 222 -20.25 0.52 12.98
CA ASN A 222 -21.29 0.33 13.99
C ASN A 222 -22.67 0.76 13.50
N ILE A 223 -22.76 1.74 12.61
CA ILE A 223 -23.99 2.18 11.96
C ILE A 223 -24.48 1.10 10.99
N SER A 224 -23.58 0.58 10.18
CA SER A 224 -23.90 -0.46 9.18
C SER A 224 -24.39 -1.76 9.81
N PHE A 225 -23.85 -2.16 10.96
CA PHE A 225 -24.34 -3.35 11.69
C PHE A 225 -25.61 -3.14 12.49
N ALA A 226 -25.93 -1.90 12.88
CA ALA A 226 -27.05 -1.60 13.79
C ALA A 226 -28.40 -2.25 13.38
N PRO A 227 -28.82 -2.30 12.08
CA PRO A 227 -30.05 -2.97 11.68
C PRO A 227 -30.12 -4.47 11.99
N TYR A 228 -28.99 -5.14 12.19
CA TYR A 228 -28.92 -6.55 12.54
C TYR A 228 -28.93 -6.82 14.05
N LEU A 229 -28.75 -5.78 14.88
CA LEU A 229 -28.51 -5.92 16.32
C LEU A 229 -29.78 -5.69 17.18
N GLY A 230 -30.85 -5.15 16.59
CA GLY A 230 -32.03 -4.72 17.31
C GLY A 230 -32.74 -5.81 18.13
N SER A 231 -32.62 -7.08 17.74
CA SER A 231 -33.18 -8.21 18.50
C SER A 231 -32.19 -8.87 19.47
N MET A 232 -30.92 -8.44 19.48
CA MET A 232 -29.88 -8.99 20.34
C MET A 232 -29.91 -8.40 21.74
N THR A 233 -29.66 -9.22 22.75
CA THR A 233 -29.42 -8.73 24.10
C THR A 233 -28.06 -8.04 24.20
N ASP A 234 -27.82 -7.25 25.25
CA ASP A 234 -26.50 -6.62 25.49
C ASP A 234 -25.39 -7.64 25.65
N LYS A 235 -25.70 -8.84 26.13
CA LYS A 235 -24.74 -9.94 26.22
C LYS A 235 -24.36 -10.43 24.81
N ASP A 236 -25.33 -10.56 23.92
CA ASP A 236 -25.11 -11.02 22.54
C ASP A 236 -24.34 -9.97 21.74
N VAL A 237 -24.65 -8.68 21.91
CA VAL A 237 -23.91 -7.58 21.25
C VAL A 237 -22.46 -7.54 21.74
N ARG A 238 -22.19 -7.73 23.03
CA ARG A 238 -20.80 -7.83 23.54
C ARG A 238 -20.09 -9.06 22.98
N GLN A 239 -20.77 -10.20 22.88
CA GLN A 239 -20.20 -11.41 22.27
C GLN A 239 -19.92 -11.17 20.79
N PHE A 240 -20.80 -10.51 20.06
CA PHE A 240 -20.60 -10.18 18.65
C PHE A 240 -19.42 -9.21 18.45
N ALA A 241 -19.30 -8.17 19.29
CA ALA A 241 -18.13 -7.29 19.28
C ALA A 241 -16.82 -8.06 19.54
N GLN A 242 -16.85 -9.02 20.47
CA GLN A 242 -15.69 -9.88 20.73
C GLN A 242 -15.34 -10.74 19.50
N MET A 243 -16.31 -11.35 18.84
CA MET A 243 -16.10 -12.12 17.61
C MET A 243 -15.42 -11.25 16.54
N LEU A 244 -15.94 -10.05 16.30
CA LEU A 244 -15.36 -9.12 15.32
C LEU A 244 -13.88 -8.84 15.58
N ILE A 245 -13.53 -8.47 16.80
CA ILE A 245 -12.14 -8.11 17.13
C ILE A 245 -11.21 -9.33 17.03
N TYR A 246 -11.64 -10.50 17.52
CA TYR A 246 -10.83 -11.72 17.48
C TYR A 246 -10.66 -12.25 16.06
N ASP A 247 -11.71 -12.22 15.22
CA ASP A 247 -11.62 -12.66 13.83
C ASP A 247 -10.57 -11.85 13.06
N PHE A 248 -10.56 -10.53 13.22
CA PHE A 248 -9.55 -9.70 12.57
C PHE A 248 -8.15 -9.86 13.17
N SER A 249 -8.03 -9.94 14.49
CA SER A 249 -6.72 -10.02 15.15
C SER A 249 -6.01 -11.35 14.91
N GLN A 250 -6.75 -12.45 14.69
CA GLN A 250 -6.19 -13.79 14.48
C GLN A 250 -5.98 -14.15 13.01
N LEU A 251 -6.50 -13.35 12.07
CA LEU A 251 -6.46 -13.70 10.65
C LEU A 251 -5.04 -13.74 10.08
N SER A 252 -4.09 -13.00 10.65
CA SER A 252 -2.67 -13.07 10.27
C SER A 252 -2.08 -14.47 10.41
N ALA A 253 -2.49 -15.21 11.43
CA ALA A 253 -2.03 -16.58 11.68
C ALA A 253 -2.49 -17.57 10.59
N THR A 254 -3.64 -17.31 9.97
CA THR A 254 -4.24 -18.21 8.95
C THR A 254 -3.79 -17.90 7.54
N ARG A 255 -3.19 -16.74 7.27
CA ARG A 255 -2.76 -16.28 5.94
C ARG A 255 -1.27 -16.42 5.67
N GLY A 256 -0.55 -17.19 6.47
CA GLY A 256 0.86 -17.48 6.21
C GLY A 256 1.82 -16.32 6.42
N GLY A 257 1.38 -15.24 7.05
CA GLY A 257 2.36 -14.28 7.51
C GLY A 257 2.12 -12.80 7.28
N GLN A 258 1.17 -12.39 6.47
CA GLN A 258 0.85 -10.97 6.34
C GLN A 258 -0.26 -10.59 7.33
N ALA A 259 0.00 -9.62 8.22
CA ALA A 259 -1.03 -9.03 9.06
C ALA A 259 -2.13 -8.41 8.19
N LEU A 260 -3.38 -8.55 8.62
CA LEU A 260 -4.50 -7.87 7.98
C LEU A 260 -4.62 -6.47 8.58
N TYR A 261 -4.05 -5.49 7.89
CA TYR A 261 -4.16 -4.10 8.30
C TYR A 261 -5.59 -3.61 8.10
N THR A 262 -6.32 -3.49 9.20
CA THR A 262 -7.73 -3.11 9.17
C THR A 262 -7.99 -1.94 10.10
N ASP A 263 -8.70 -0.94 9.58
CA ASP A 263 -9.30 0.13 10.36
C ASP A 263 -10.81 -0.05 10.40
N ILE A 264 -11.39 0.23 11.56
CA ILE A 264 -12.83 0.26 11.77
C ILE A 264 -13.24 1.66 12.25
N HIS A 265 -14.05 2.33 11.47
CA HIS A 265 -14.54 3.67 11.78
C HIS A 265 -15.82 3.58 12.61
N LEU A 266 -15.81 4.24 13.75
CA LEU A 266 -16.89 4.23 14.73
C LEU A 266 -17.44 5.63 14.94
N TYR A 267 -18.75 5.75 15.01
CA TYR A 267 -19.47 6.98 15.31
C TYR A 267 -20.34 6.77 16.53
N TYR A 268 -20.25 7.64 17.54
CA TYR A 268 -21.17 7.63 18.65
C TYR A 268 -22.52 8.23 18.27
N GLU A 269 -22.51 9.38 17.58
CA GLU A 269 -23.71 9.94 17.00
C GLU A 269 -23.73 9.68 15.48
N ILE A 270 -24.90 9.35 14.95
CA ILE A 270 -25.03 9.08 13.52
C ILE A 270 -24.95 10.39 12.75
N PRO A 271 -23.98 10.55 11.82
CA PRO A 271 -23.87 11.76 11.02
C PRO A 271 -25.14 12.05 10.22
N SER A 272 -25.45 13.33 10.01
CA SER A 272 -26.69 13.79 9.38
C SER A 272 -26.95 13.20 7.99
N HIS A 273 -25.86 12.94 7.22
CA HIS A 273 -25.94 12.30 5.91
C HIS A 273 -26.30 10.82 5.97
N TRP A 274 -25.94 10.12 7.07
CA TRP A 274 -26.36 8.73 7.32
C TRP A 274 -27.76 8.63 7.92
N ALA A 275 -28.13 9.54 8.82
CA ALA A 275 -29.32 9.43 9.65
C ALA A 275 -30.62 9.30 8.84
N LYS A 276 -30.70 9.94 7.67
CA LYS A 276 -31.89 9.96 6.82
C LYS A 276 -31.94 8.84 5.79
N LEU A 277 -30.85 8.10 5.61
CA LEU A 277 -30.79 7.04 4.62
C LEU A 277 -31.65 5.84 5.03
N PRO A 278 -32.34 5.19 4.07
CA PRO A 278 -33.01 3.91 4.33
C PRO A 278 -32.02 2.86 4.80
N ALA A 279 -32.30 2.27 5.95
CA ALA A 279 -31.43 1.25 6.53
C ALA A 279 -31.59 -0.08 5.78
N ILE A 280 -30.47 -0.64 5.36
CA ILE A 280 -30.40 -1.95 4.70
C ILE A 280 -30.13 -3.01 5.76
N GLY A 281 -30.96 -4.05 5.76
CA GLY A 281 -30.92 -5.12 6.75
C GLY A 281 -30.70 -6.49 6.16
N SER A 282 -31.37 -7.47 6.71
CA SER A 282 -31.31 -8.87 6.33
C SER A 282 -31.51 -9.09 4.83
N ALA A 283 -30.67 -9.94 4.23
CA ALA A 283 -30.71 -10.29 2.82
C ALA A 283 -30.49 -9.12 1.83
N GLY A 284 -29.98 -7.96 2.32
CA GLY A 284 -29.77 -6.77 1.50
C GLY A 284 -31.04 -5.96 1.23
N GLU A 285 -32.11 -6.23 1.96
CA GLU A 285 -33.40 -5.56 1.79
C GLU A 285 -33.53 -4.34 2.70
N PRO A 286 -34.26 -3.28 2.28
CA PRO A 286 -34.60 -2.17 3.17
C PRO A 286 -35.42 -2.65 4.37
N THR A 287 -35.09 -2.15 5.56
CA THR A 287 -35.80 -2.50 6.82
C THR A 287 -37.13 -1.76 6.99
N GLY A 288 -37.42 -0.78 6.17
CA GLY A 288 -38.54 0.17 6.35
C GLY A 288 -38.26 1.31 7.33
N LYS A 289 -37.07 1.35 7.92
CA LYS A 289 -36.57 2.39 8.82
C LYS A 289 -35.36 3.09 8.25
N THR A 290 -34.99 4.23 8.83
CA THR A 290 -33.75 4.93 8.51
C THR A 290 -32.63 4.49 9.48
N TYR A 291 -31.36 4.76 9.12
CA TYR A 291 -30.24 4.50 10.03
C TYR A 291 -30.35 5.30 11.33
N GLY A 292 -30.90 6.51 11.30
CA GLY A 292 -31.15 7.32 12.48
C GLY A 292 -32.05 6.63 13.53
N GLU A 293 -32.99 5.80 13.08
CA GLU A 293 -33.88 5.04 13.99
C GLU A 293 -33.16 3.86 14.66
N TYR A 294 -31.94 3.51 14.21
CA TYR A 294 -31.07 2.51 14.83
C TYR A 294 -29.94 3.13 15.67
N ALA A 295 -30.03 4.44 15.99
CA ALA A 295 -28.97 5.14 16.74
C ALA A 295 -28.64 4.46 18.08
N HIS A 296 -29.65 3.96 18.79
CA HIS A 296 -29.44 3.23 20.05
C HIS A 296 -28.58 1.98 19.85
N ASP A 297 -28.87 1.18 18.84
CA ASP A 297 -28.11 -0.05 18.55
C ASP A 297 -26.70 0.26 18.07
N ALA A 298 -26.51 1.33 17.27
CA ALA A 298 -25.20 1.80 16.82
C ALA A 298 -24.32 2.24 18.00
N LYS A 299 -24.86 3.05 18.95
CA LYS A 299 -24.17 3.50 20.17
C LYS A 299 -23.79 2.32 21.06
N ARG A 300 -24.73 1.40 21.27
CA ARG A 300 -24.54 0.18 22.07
C ARG A 300 -23.42 -0.68 21.50
N PHE A 301 -23.36 -0.83 20.18
CA PHE A 301 -22.31 -1.62 19.54
C PHE A 301 -20.94 -0.94 19.57
N ALA A 302 -20.87 0.38 19.32
CA ALA A 302 -19.63 1.13 19.47
C ALA A 302 -19.03 1.00 20.88
N ARG A 303 -19.89 1.10 21.92
CA ARG A 303 -19.45 0.90 23.31
C ARG A 303 -18.96 -0.52 23.57
N ALA A 304 -19.68 -1.53 23.07
CA ALA A 304 -19.28 -2.93 23.22
C ALA A 304 -17.93 -3.23 22.56
N ILE A 305 -17.64 -2.61 21.39
CA ILE A 305 -16.34 -2.70 20.73
C ILE A 305 -15.24 -2.13 21.62
N LEU A 306 -15.43 -0.92 22.18
CA LEU A 306 -14.46 -0.30 23.08
C LEU A 306 -14.26 -1.11 24.37
N ASP A 307 -15.31 -1.77 24.90
CA ASP A 307 -15.20 -2.66 26.06
C ASP A 307 -14.28 -3.85 25.77
N VAL A 308 -14.35 -4.44 24.58
CA VAL A 308 -13.44 -5.51 24.15
C VAL A 308 -12.00 -5.00 24.08
N PHE A 309 -11.77 -3.84 23.49
CA PHE A 309 -10.44 -3.22 23.45
C PHE A 309 -9.91 -2.92 24.86
N LYS A 310 -10.74 -2.41 25.75
CA LYS A 310 -10.38 -2.15 27.16
C LYS A 310 -9.92 -3.40 27.88
N LYS A 311 -10.60 -4.52 27.65
CA LYS A 311 -10.26 -5.81 28.24
C LYS A 311 -8.93 -6.36 27.70
N GLY A 312 -8.68 -6.21 26.39
CA GLY A 312 -7.56 -6.82 25.70
C GLY A 312 -7.78 -8.31 25.41
N ASP A 313 -6.71 -8.97 24.94
CA ASP A 313 -6.72 -10.40 24.61
C ASP A 313 -6.84 -11.30 25.87
N ALA A 314 -6.74 -12.61 25.70
CA ALA A 314 -6.82 -13.57 26.79
C ALA A 314 -5.75 -13.37 27.91
N THR A 315 -4.67 -12.66 27.60
CA THR A 315 -3.59 -12.30 28.55
C THR A 315 -3.68 -10.84 29.03
N GLY A 316 -4.68 -10.08 28.59
CA GLY A 316 -4.84 -8.66 28.88
C GLY A 316 -4.00 -7.72 28.01
N LYS A 317 -3.30 -8.23 26.99
CA LYS A 317 -2.52 -7.41 26.05
C LYS A 317 -3.44 -6.63 25.11
N PRO A 318 -3.01 -5.43 24.65
CA PRO A 318 -3.76 -4.68 23.65
C PRO A 318 -3.88 -5.44 22.32
N PHE A 319 -5.03 -5.33 21.67
CA PHE A 319 -5.13 -5.68 20.25
C PHE A 319 -4.46 -4.60 19.41
N ILE A 320 -3.60 -4.99 18.48
CA ILE A 320 -2.97 -4.07 17.53
C ILE A 320 -3.91 -3.79 16.36
N LEU A 321 -4.62 -4.81 15.89
CA LEU A 321 -5.57 -4.78 14.78
C LEU A 321 -6.85 -5.55 15.16
N PRO A 322 -8.00 -5.13 14.63
CA PRO A 322 -8.24 -3.92 13.84
C PRO A 322 -8.01 -2.66 14.68
N ARG A 323 -7.69 -1.53 14.03
CA ARG A 323 -7.50 -0.26 14.72
C ARG A 323 -8.84 0.50 14.78
N PRO A 324 -9.35 0.83 15.95
CA PRO A 324 -10.56 1.63 16.08
C PRO A 324 -10.26 3.12 15.86
N LEU A 325 -11.00 3.73 14.93
CA LEU A 325 -10.99 5.16 14.65
C LEU A 325 -12.33 5.75 15.11
N LEU A 326 -12.31 6.48 16.21
CA LEU A 326 -13.49 7.13 16.74
C LEU A 326 -13.64 8.52 16.13
N HIS A 327 -14.74 8.73 15.40
CA HIS A 327 -15.06 9.99 14.78
C HIS A 327 -15.70 10.95 15.78
N ILE A 328 -15.11 12.12 15.90
CA ILE A 328 -15.57 13.25 16.72
C ILE A 328 -16.08 14.33 15.76
N THR A 329 -17.37 14.28 15.48
CA THR A 329 -18.09 15.24 14.63
C THR A 329 -18.63 16.42 15.44
N GLU A 330 -19.21 17.40 14.78
CA GLU A 330 -19.90 18.49 15.48
C GLU A 330 -21.18 18.01 16.17
N GLU A 331 -21.87 17.02 15.62
CA GLU A 331 -23.03 16.35 16.22
C GLU A 331 -22.65 15.58 17.47
N PHE A 332 -21.45 15.00 17.52
CA PHE A 332 -20.93 14.29 18.69
C PHE A 332 -21.00 15.15 19.94
N TRP A 333 -20.53 16.41 19.87
CA TRP A 333 -20.50 17.33 21.03
C TRP A 333 -21.87 17.74 21.54
N LYS A 334 -22.93 17.56 20.75
CA LYS A 334 -24.31 17.90 21.06
C LYS A 334 -25.12 16.68 21.55
N ALA A 335 -24.53 15.48 21.41
CA ALA A 335 -25.25 14.24 21.70
C ALA A 335 -25.32 13.94 23.21
N GLU A 336 -26.48 13.47 23.66
CA GLU A 336 -26.64 13.01 25.03
C GLU A 336 -25.72 11.80 25.31
N GLY A 337 -24.99 11.86 26.42
CA GLY A 337 -24.05 10.82 26.86
C GLY A 337 -22.70 10.83 26.12
N ALA A 338 -22.43 11.83 25.26
CA ALA A 338 -21.16 11.95 24.51
C ALA A 338 -19.95 12.07 25.46
N ASP A 339 -20.07 12.86 26.53
CA ASP A 339 -18.97 13.05 27.49
C ASP A 339 -18.59 11.72 28.19
N ASP A 340 -19.60 10.95 28.65
CA ASP A 340 -19.37 9.63 29.25
C ASP A 340 -18.71 8.65 28.24
N PHE A 341 -19.19 8.68 27.00
CA PHE A 341 -18.60 7.85 25.94
C PHE A 341 -17.16 8.27 25.59
N LEU A 342 -16.91 9.57 25.51
CA LEU A 342 -15.56 10.10 25.27
C LEU A 342 -14.62 9.76 26.42
N GLN A 343 -15.06 9.91 27.66
CA GLN A 343 -14.27 9.50 28.83
C GLN A 343 -13.93 8.02 28.77
N HIS A 344 -14.90 7.17 28.42
CA HIS A 344 -14.67 5.74 28.24
C HIS A 344 -13.64 5.46 27.11
N ALA A 345 -13.73 6.14 25.97
CA ALA A 345 -12.78 6.01 24.86
C ALA A 345 -11.37 6.48 25.25
N CYS A 346 -11.26 7.59 26.01
CA CYS A 346 -9.99 8.08 26.53
C CYS A 346 -9.37 7.10 27.54
N ASP A 347 -10.19 6.47 28.39
CA ASP A 347 -9.71 5.41 29.29
C ASP A 347 -9.11 4.23 28.51
N VAL A 348 -9.79 3.80 27.42
CA VAL A 348 -9.28 2.73 26.55
C VAL A 348 -7.98 3.15 25.91
N ALA A 349 -7.91 4.35 25.35
CA ALA A 349 -6.70 4.89 24.73
C ALA A 349 -5.53 4.97 25.72
N SER A 350 -5.78 5.45 26.93
CA SER A 350 -4.77 5.55 28.00
C SER A 350 -4.25 4.19 28.46
N LEU A 351 -5.15 3.20 28.60
CA LEU A 351 -4.79 1.87 29.12
C LEU A 351 -4.15 0.95 28.06
N LYS A 352 -4.56 1.10 26.80
CA LYS A 352 -4.21 0.15 25.73
C LYS A 352 -3.47 0.78 24.55
N GLY A 353 -3.52 2.10 24.38
CA GLY A 353 -2.78 2.82 23.35
C GLY A 353 -3.24 2.56 21.92
N ASN A 354 -4.44 2.00 21.71
CA ASN A 354 -4.89 1.54 20.41
C ASN A 354 -6.09 2.28 19.81
N THR A 355 -6.69 3.23 20.53
CA THR A 355 -7.82 4.04 20.04
C THR A 355 -7.31 5.31 19.38
N CYS A 356 -7.72 5.55 18.14
CA CYS A 356 -7.42 6.78 17.40
C CYS A 356 -8.67 7.66 17.37
N PHE A 357 -8.49 8.97 17.56
CA PHE A 357 -9.57 9.97 17.48
C PHE A 357 -9.43 10.72 16.15
N VAL A 358 -10.52 10.75 15.39
CA VAL A 358 -10.62 11.46 14.11
C VAL A 358 -11.54 12.66 14.32
N PHE A 359 -10.99 13.86 14.21
CA PHE A 359 -11.74 15.10 14.35
C PHE A 359 -12.24 15.55 12.99
N ASP A 360 -13.51 15.29 12.71
CA ASP A 360 -14.18 15.72 11.50
C ASP A 360 -14.57 17.20 11.64
N ARG A 361 -13.86 18.05 10.91
CA ARG A 361 -14.04 19.51 10.98
C ARG A 361 -14.68 20.02 9.70
N GLY A 362 -15.83 20.69 9.86
CA GLY A 362 -16.61 21.24 8.76
C GLY A 362 -17.68 20.26 8.23
N GLU A 363 -18.67 20.83 7.53
CA GLU A 363 -19.81 20.07 7.01
C GLU A 363 -19.43 19.04 5.92
N ASP A 364 -18.25 19.19 5.33
CA ASP A 364 -17.77 18.40 4.20
C ASP A 364 -16.67 17.39 4.58
N ALA A 365 -16.40 17.20 5.88
CA ALA A 365 -15.30 16.33 6.32
C ALA A 365 -15.78 14.88 6.48
N LEU A 366 -15.50 14.06 5.47
CA LEU A 366 -15.44 12.60 5.63
C LEU A 366 -13.99 12.19 5.69
N SER A 367 -13.56 11.64 6.80
CA SER A 367 -12.23 11.09 6.95
C SER A 367 -12.22 9.61 6.62
N PHE A 368 -11.48 9.24 5.59
CA PHE A 368 -11.20 7.85 5.26
C PHE A 368 -9.78 7.46 5.68
N ALA A 369 -9.58 6.18 5.94
CA ALA A 369 -8.34 5.63 6.48
C ALA A 369 -7.07 6.05 5.76
N CYS A 370 -6.00 6.10 6.51
CA CYS A 370 -4.65 6.49 6.08
C CYS A 370 -4.61 7.88 5.44
N GLY A 371 -5.15 8.86 6.13
CA GLY A 371 -4.94 10.28 5.81
C GLY A 371 -6.00 10.98 5.00
N ASN A 372 -7.28 10.61 5.02
CA ASN A 372 -8.31 11.64 5.03
C ASN A 372 -9.01 12.23 3.83
N ALA A 373 -10.16 12.71 4.22
CA ALA A 373 -10.87 13.93 3.82
C ALA A 373 -10.59 14.44 2.41
N ALA A 374 -11.39 14.17 1.49
CA ALA A 374 -11.68 15.01 0.34
C ALA A 374 -12.73 14.36 -0.58
N PHE A 375 -13.56 13.50 -0.02
CA PHE A 375 -14.53 12.75 -0.82
C PHE A 375 -15.92 13.34 -0.81
N MET A 376 -16.25 14.21 0.17
CA MET A 376 -17.61 14.72 0.29
C MET A 376 -18.06 15.52 -0.91
N GLN A 377 -17.26 16.44 -1.42
CA GLN A 377 -17.66 17.23 -2.59
C GLN A 377 -17.97 16.34 -3.80
N ASP A 378 -17.14 15.33 -4.05
CA ASP A 378 -17.37 14.41 -5.16
C ASP A 378 -18.54 13.45 -4.90
N ALA A 379 -18.74 13.01 -3.67
CA ALA A 379 -19.87 12.17 -3.29
C ALA A 379 -21.19 12.91 -3.34
N VAL A 380 -21.21 14.18 -2.91
CA VAL A 380 -22.38 15.07 -3.05
C VAL A 380 -22.73 15.28 -4.53
N VAL A 381 -21.76 15.67 -5.35
CA VAL A 381 -21.97 15.93 -6.78
C VAL A 381 -22.44 14.68 -7.54
N SER A 382 -22.03 13.49 -7.12
CA SER A 382 -22.39 12.23 -7.77
C SER A 382 -23.63 11.54 -7.22
N GLY A 383 -24.26 12.07 -6.14
CA GLY A 383 -25.41 11.44 -5.46
C GLY A 383 -25.06 10.15 -4.73
N GLU A 384 -23.78 9.92 -4.44
CA GLU A 384 -23.33 8.69 -3.74
C GLU A 384 -23.67 8.69 -2.26
N LEU A 385 -23.89 9.85 -1.67
CA LEU A 385 -24.38 9.94 -0.28
C LEU A 385 -25.73 9.26 -0.08
N GLU A 386 -26.56 9.21 -1.11
CA GLU A 386 -27.83 8.49 -1.10
C GLU A 386 -27.68 6.98 -1.31
N LYS A 387 -26.48 6.54 -1.73
CA LYS A 387 -26.16 5.15 -2.08
C LYS A 387 -24.86 4.72 -1.39
N PRO A 388 -24.90 4.49 -0.07
CA PRO A 388 -23.68 4.23 0.72
C PRO A 388 -22.88 2.99 0.25
N TRP A 389 -23.50 2.06 -0.48
CA TRP A 389 -22.78 0.94 -1.11
C TRP A 389 -21.83 1.36 -2.23
N LEU A 390 -21.99 2.58 -2.78
CA LEU A 390 -21.06 3.15 -3.75
C LEU A 390 -19.91 3.89 -3.10
N MET A 391 -19.97 4.14 -1.79
CA MET A 391 -18.92 4.85 -1.05
C MET A 391 -17.71 3.95 -0.86
N ARG A 392 -16.77 4.08 -1.77
CA ARG A 392 -15.44 3.45 -1.71
C ARG A 392 -14.40 4.35 -2.35
N SER A 393 -13.24 4.35 -1.73
CA SER A 393 -12.09 5.15 -2.14
C SER A 393 -10.81 4.34 -2.02
N ALA A 394 -9.78 4.75 -2.73
CA ALA A 394 -8.48 4.12 -2.64
C ALA A 394 -7.34 5.12 -2.78
N ALA A 395 -6.29 4.94 -2.00
CA ALA A 395 -5.00 5.54 -2.25
C ALA A 395 -4.20 4.62 -3.17
N ILE A 396 -3.63 5.17 -4.24
CA ILE A 396 -2.83 4.37 -5.18
C ILE A 396 -1.41 4.20 -4.68
N GLN A 397 -0.82 5.27 -4.12
CA GLN A 397 0.55 5.28 -3.63
C GLN A 397 0.73 6.28 -2.50
N SER A 398 1.58 5.94 -1.53
CA SER A 398 2.10 6.85 -0.52
C SER A 398 3.61 7.05 -0.73
N VAL A 399 4.07 8.30 -0.64
CA VAL A 399 5.48 8.69 -0.72
C VAL A 399 5.79 9.62 0.43
N THR A 400 6.78 9.31 1.23
CA THR A 400 7.19 10.15 2.36
C THR A 400 8.44 10.96 2.04
N LEU A 401 8.40 12.26 2.36
CA LEU A 401 9.51 13.20 2.19
C LEU A 401 10.38 13.23 3.45
N ASN A 402 11.70 13.22 3.26
CA ASN A 402 12.68 13.40 4.33
C ASN A 402 12.97 14.91 4.53
N LEU A 403 12.20 15.57 5.39
CA LEU A 403 12.36 17.01 5.64
C LEU A 403 13.71 17.38 6.32
N PRO A 404 14.21 16.63 7.31
CA PRO A 404 15.54 16.88 7.91
C PRO A 404 16.65 16.95 6.88
N ARG A 405 16.65 16.05 5.89
CA ARG A 405 17.62 16.04 4.80
C ARG A 405 17.65 17.33 4.01
N LEU A 406 16.48 17.93 3.77
CA LEU A 406 16.40 19.21 3.06
C LEU A 406 16.99 20.34 3.90
N GLY A 407 16.84 20.29 5.22
CA GLY A 407 17.51 21.19 6.15
C GLY A 407 19.03 21.11 6.06
N TYR A 408 19.59 19.91 6.09
CA TYR A 408 21.05 19.71 5.92
C TYR A 408 21.54 20.21 4.55
N LYS A 409 20.83 19.87 3.47
CA LYS A 409 21.17 20.33 2.12
C LYS A 409 21.07 21.85 1.95
N ALA A 410 20.11 22.49 2.61
CA ALA A 410 19.91 23.94 2.58
C ALA A 410 21.01 24.68 3.33
N ASN A 411 21.53 24.11 4.43
CA ASN A 411 22.61 24.68 5.24
C ASN A 411 22.33 26.12 5.68
N GLY A 412 21.12 26.37 6.23
CA GLY A 412 20.71 27.70 6.73
C GLY A 412 20.20 28.69 5.66
N ASP A 413 20.27 28.34 4.38
CA ASP A 413 19.73 29.16 3.29
C ASP A 413 18.23 28.85 3.06
N GLU A 414 17.37 29.81 3.43
CA GLU A 414 15.92 29.65 3.34
C GLU A 414 15.42 29.57 1.87
N GLU A 415 15.98 30.37 0.96
CA GLU A 415 15.59 30.31 -0.45
C GLU A 415 15.95 28.97 -1.08
N LYS A 416 17.12 28.46 -0.76
CA LYS A 416 17.56 27.12 -1.19
C LYS A 416 16.64 26.05 -0.60
N LEU A 417 16.23 26.16 0.66
CA LEU A 417 15.30 25.23 1.28
C LEU A 417 13.99 25.14 0.51
N PHE A 418 13.36 26.29 0.19
CA PHE A 418 12.09 26.29 -0.52
C PHE A 418 12.20 25.80 -1.98
N ARG A 419 13.35 26.00 -2.63
CA ARG A 419 13.65 25.36 -3.92
C ARG A 419 13.71 23.83 -3.78
N LEU A 420 14.46 23.33 -2.80
CA LEU A 420 14.56 21.89 -2.52
C LEU A 420 13.21 21.25 -2.17
N LEU A 421 12.36 21.95 -1.39
CA LEU A 421 10.99 21.51 -1.10
C LEU A 421 10.16 21.38 -2.39
N LYS A 422 10.27 22.32 -3.32
CA LYS A 422 9.60 22.22 -4.62
C LYS A 422 10.10 21.02 -5.43
N ASP A 423 11.42 20.87 -5.52
CA ASP A 423 12.05 19.82 -6.33
C ASP A 423 11.68 18.43 -5.82
N ILE A 424 11.66 18.22 -4.50
CA ILE A 424 11.30 16.93 -3.93
C ILE A 424 9.82 16.58 -4.11
N VAL A 425 8.92 17.57 -4.10
CA VAL A 425 7.51 17.37 -4.44
C VAL A 425 7.39 16.90 -5.89
N VAL A 426 8.13 17.48 -6.82
CA VAL A 426 8.13 17.04 -8.23
C VAL A 426 8.57 15.59 -8.37
N VAL A 427 9.59 15.17 -7.63
CA VAL A 427 10.04 13.76 -7.62
C VAL A 427 8.93 12.85 -7.06
N ALA A 428 8.28 13.22 -5.96
CA ALA A 428 7.15 12.46 -5.41
C ALA A 428 5.99 12.34 -6.39
N LEU A 429 5.70 13.40 -7.15
CA LEU A 429 4.67 13.38 -8.21
C LEU A 429 5.02 12.44 -9.36
N LYS A 430 6.30 12.37 -9.76
CA LYS A 430 6.73 11.37 -10.77
C LYS A 430 6.44 9.96 -10.29
N VAL A 431 6.71 9.64 -9.02
CA VAL A 431 6.35 8.33 -8.44
C VAL A 431 4.86 8.06 -8.61
N HIS A 432 4.01 9.03 -8.27
CA HIS A 432 2.56 8.87 -8.34
C HIS A 432 2.06 8.62 -9.76
N ILE A 433 2.57 9.36 -10.73
CA ILE A 433 2.18 9.19 -12.15
C ILE A 433 2.65 7.83 -12.67
N GLN A 434 3.92 7.48 -12.47
CA GLN A 434 4.45 6.20 -12.94
C GLN A 434 3.75 5.00 -12.31
N LYS A 435 3.42 5.09 -11.02
CA LYS A 435 2.61 4.06 -10.35
C LYS A 435 1.19 4.01 -10.89
N LYS A 436 0.55 5.16 -11.14
CA LYS A 436 -0.78 5.25 -11.74
C LYS A 436 -0.81 4.52 -13.08
N ASP A 437 0.12 4.86 -13.97
CA ASP A 437 0.20 4.28 -15.31
C ASP A 437 0.39 2.76 -15.24
N PHE A 438 1.22 2.29 -14.32
CA PHE A 438 1.45 0.87 -14.11
C PHE A 438 0.19 0.15 -13.60
N ILE A 439 -0.52 0.71 -12.62
CA ILE A 439 -1.78 0.13 -12.10
C ILE A 439 -2.87 0.15 -13.17
N GLU A 440 -3.03 1.24 -13.93
CA GLU A 440 -4.00 1.31 -15.03
C GLU A 440 -3.72 0.27 -16.11
N LYS A 441 -2.44 0.05 -16.44
CA LYS A 441 -2.02 -1.03 -17.34
C LYS A 441 -2.44 -2.41 -16.84
N ILE A 442 -2.26 -2.69 -15.54
CA ILE A 442 -2.66 -3.99 -14.96
C ILE A 442 -4.19 -4.12 -14.93
N LEU A 443 -4.91 -3.06 -14.56
CA LEU A 443 -6.38 -3.04 -14.54
C LEU A 443 -7.00 -3.23 -15.93
N SER A 444 -6.30 -2.84 -17.01
CA SER A 444 -6.78 -3.03 -18.38
C SER A 444 -6.98 -4.50 -18.80
N TYR A 445 -6.37 -5.45 -18.06
CA TYR A 445 -6.62 -6.89 -18.25
C TYR A 445 -7.96 -7.36 -17.65
N ALA A 446 -8.70 -6.47 -16.98
CA ALA A 446 -10.01 -6.71 -16.39
C ALA A 446 -10.07 -7.99 -15.54
N GLU A 447 -11.11 -8.81 -15.72
CA GLU A 447 -11.32 -10.04 -14.94
C GLU A 447 -10.28 -11.15 -15.19
N GLN A 448 -9.49 -11.04 -16.25
CA GLN A 448 -8.40 -11.97 -16.57
C GLN A 448 -7.05 -11.55 -15.97
N GLY A 449 -7.00 -10.34 -15.42
CA GLY A 449 -5.79 -9.76 -14.87
C GLY A 449 -5.56 -10.09 -13.39
N PRO A 450 -4.35 -9.76 -12.88
CA PRO A 450 -4.02 -10.00 -11.48
C PRO A 450 -4.81 -9.12 -10.51
N LEU A 451 -5.45 -8.04 -10.99
CA LEU A 451 -6.33 -7.17 -10.21
C LEU A 451 -7.83 -7.37 -10.53
N ALA A 452 -8.23 -8.57 -10.91
CA ALA A 452 -9.61 -8.91 -11.28
C ALA A 452 -10.65 -8.48 -10.23
N VAL A 453 -10.33 -8.65 -8.93
CA VAL A 453 -11.20 -8.21 -7.83
C VAL A 453 -11.41 -6.70 -7.83
N LEU A 454 -10.39 -5.92 -8.19
CA LEU A 454 -10.48 -4.47 -8.25
C LEU A 454 -11.17 -3.97 -9.53
N ALA A 455 -11.15 -4.78 -10.59
CA ALA A 455 -11.84 -4.52 -11.84
C ALA A 455 -13.30 -4.98 -11.85
N MET A 456 -13.72 -5.83 -10.87
CA MET A 456 -15.09 -6.37 -10.83
C MET A 456 -16.14 -5.26 -10.77
N ASN A 457 -17.26 -5.49 -11.45
CA ASN A 457 -18.38 -4.55 -11.54
C ASN A 457 -19.69 -5.22 -11.11
N ASN A 458 -20.07 -5.06 -9.85
CA ASN A 458 -21.30 -5.63 -9.28
C ASN A 458 -22.42 -4.57 -9.11
N ASP A 459 -22.10 -3.27 -9.24
CA ASP A 459 -23.03 -2.16 -8.94
C ASP A 459 -23.03 -1.06 -10.00
N GLY A 460 -22.53 -1.35 -11.20
CA GLY A 460 -22.44 -0.41 -12.32
C GLY A 460 -21.09 0.30 -12.41
N PHE A 461 -20.20 0.10 -11.44
CA PHE A 461 -18.85 0.69 -11.41
C PHE A 461 -17.80 -0.35 -11.06
N PRO A 462 -16.55 -0.22 -11.58
CA PRO A 462 -15.46 -1.05 -11.11
C PRO A 462 -15.25 -0.85 -9.60
N PHE A 463 -14.82 -1.90 -8.88
CA PHE A 463 -14.57 -1.79 -7.45
C PHE A 463 -13.53 -0.69 -7.16
N LEU A 464 -12.40 -0.68 -7.88
CA LEU A 464 -11.44 0.42 -7.86
C LEU A 464 -11.75 1.41 -8.98
N ARG A 465 -12.08 2.65 -8.61
CA ARG A 465 -12.34 3.74 -9.53
C ARG A 465 -11.16 4.69 -9.59
N MET A 466 -10.33 4.59 -10.65
CA MET A 466 -9.10 5.38 -10.79
C MET A 466 -9.35 6.89 -10.85
N ASN A 467 -10.48 7.33 -11.38
CA ASN A 467 -10.88 8.73 -11.40
C ASN A 467 -11.28 9.29 -10.02
N ARG A 468 -11.45 8.42 -9.02
CA ARG A 468 -11.73 8.74 -7.62
C ARG A 468 -10.59 8.40 -6.68
N ALA A 469 -9.52 7.85 -7.23
CA ALA A 469 -8.34 7.51 -6.48
C ALA A 469 -7.57 8.78 -6.05
N TYR A 470 -6.87 8.66 -4.94
CA TYR A 470 -5.98 9.70 -4.44
C TYR A 470 -4.57 9.20 -4.21
N TYR A 471 -3.65 10.14 -4.01
CA TYR A 471 -2.23 9.89 -3.84
C TYR A 471 -1.77 10.61 -2.57
N ILE A 472 -0.81 10.04 -1.85
CA ILE A 472 -0.43 10.54 -0.54
C ILE A 472 1.02 11.01 -0.58
N ILE A 473 1.26 12.25 -0.16
CA ILE A 473 2.59 12.76 0.17
C ILE A 473 2.68 12.89 1.69
N GLY A 474 3.49 12.04 2.29
CA GLY A 474 3.73 12.02 3.70
C GLY A 474 4.91 12.90 4.12
N LEU A 475 4.86 13.46 5.30
CA LEU A 475 5.91 14.28 5.88
C LEU A 475 6.50 13.62 7.12
N ILE A 476 7.83 13.56 7.20
CA ILE A 476 8.56 13.15 8.41
C ILE A 476 9.61 14.22 8.74
N GLY A 477 9.72 14.53 10.02
CA GLY A 477 10.83 15.31 10.56
C GLY A 477 10.70 16.83 10.41
N LEU A 478 9.49 17.38 10.47
CA LEU A 478 9.28 18.84 10.43
C LEU A 478 9.94 19.53 11.64
N ASN A 479 9.87 18.92 12.83
CA ASN A 479 10.53 19.45 14.02
C ASN A 479 12.06 19.43 13.89
N GLU A 480 12.60 18.34 13.35
CA GLU A 480 14.03 18.19 13.08
C GLU A 480 14.50 19.17 11.99
N LEU A 481 13.70 19.35 10.93
CA LEU A 481 13.97 20.40 9.93
C LEU A 481 14.06 21.78 10.59
N ALA A 482 13.10 22.11 11.46
CA ALA A 482 13.07 23.38 12.17
C ALA A 482 14.31 23.54 13.07
N GLN A 483 14.69 22.49 13.80
CA GLN A 483 15.88 22.50 14.65
C GLN A 483 17.17 22.68 13.85
N ILE A 484 17.31 22.02 12.70
CA ILE A 484 18.47 22.12 11.82
C ILE A 484 18.57 23.53 11.21
N HIS A 485 17.43 24.09 10.78
CA HIS A 485 17.42 25.35 10.03
C HIS A 485 17.32 26.60 10.91
N GLN A 486 16.58 26.54 12.02
CA GLN A 486 16.34 27.68 12.94
C GLN A 486 17.08 27.55 14.27
N GLY A 487 17.71 26.42 14.56
CA GLY A 487 18.41 26.14 15.83
C GLY A 487 17.50 25.88 17.02
N SER A 488 16.17 25.78 16.84
CA SER A 488 15.20 25.51 17.90
C SER A 488 14.06 24.62 17.45
N GLN A 489 13.41 23.95 18.39
CA GLN A 489 12.27 23.06 18.12
C GLN A 489 10.97 23.87 17.97
N LEU A 490 9.96 23.30 17.29
CA LEU A 490 8.69 23.96 17.00
C LEU A 490 7.96 24.50 18.24
N HIS A 491 8.08 23.82 19.39
CA HIS A 491 7.42 24.21 20.63
C HIS A 491 8.21 25.23 21.47
N GLN A 492 9.47 25.49 21.14
CA GLN A 492 10.35 26.35 21.94
C GLN A 492 10.22 27.84 21.58
N SER A 493 9.76 28.14 20.36
CA SER A 493 9.68 29.52 19.87
C SER A 493 8.49 29.72 18.94
N GLY A 494 7.78 30.85 19.14
CA GLY A 494 6.70 31.25 18.23
C GLY A 494 7.18 31.50 16.78
N GLU A 495 8.43 31.92 16.60
CA GLU A 495 9.02 32.13 15.28
C GLU A 495 9.32 30.78 14.59
N THR A 496 9.85 29.82 15.32
CA THR A 496 10.09 28.47 14.82
C THR A 496 8.77 27.78 14.46
N LEU A 497 7.72 27.96 15.27
CA LEU A 497 6.38 27.47 14.93
C LEU A 497 5.86 28.10 13.63
N LYS A 498 6.00 29.42 13.47
CA LYS A 498 5.62 30.13 12.23
C LYS A 498 6.40 29.61 11.03
N PHE A 499 7.70 29.34 11.19
CA PHE A 499 8.51 28.72 10.14
C PHE A 499 7.96 27.34 9.75
N GLY A 500 7.69 26.46 10.71
CA GLY A 500 7.09 25.15 10.44
C GLY A 500 5.75 25.26 9.71
N LEU A 501 4.88 26.19 10.13
CA LEU A 501 3.60 26.44 9.46
C LEU A 501 3.79 26.96 8.02
N ARG A 502 4.81 27.82 7.76
CA ARG A 502 5.13 28.24 6.39
C ARG A 502 5.57 27.09 5.51
N VAL A 503 6.40 26.17 6.04
CA VAL A 503 6.85 24.98 5.30
C VAL A 503 5.66 24.11 4.92
N VAL A 504 4.77 23.79 5.88
CA VAL A 504 3.58 22.97 5.62
C VAL A 504 2.64 23.65 4.63
N LYS A 505 2.39 24.96 4.81
CA LYS A 505 1.55 25.74 3.89
C LYS A 505 2.12 25.77 2.47
N TYR A 506 3.42 25.95 2.32
CA TYR A 506 4.09 25.93 1.01
C TYR A 506 3.94 24.56 0.33
N LEU A 507 4.12 23.47 1.08
CA LEU A 507 3.94 22.12 0.55
C LEU A 507 2.49 21.89 0.15
N GLN A 508 1.51 22.31 0.97
CA GLN A 508 0.09 22.18 0.64
C GLN A 508 -0.26 22.95 -0.64
N ASP A 509 0.18 24.22 -0.75
CA ASP A 509 -0.09 25.03 -1.94
C ASP A 509 0.58 24.46 -3.21
N ALA A 510 1.78 23.86 -3.06
CA ALA A 510 2.47 23.19 -4.17
C ALA A 510 1.72 21.92 -4.61
N VAL A 511 1.29 21.10 -3.66
CA VAL A 511 0.55 19.86 -3.90
C VAL A 511 -0.80 20.15 -4.55
N ASP A 512 -1.56 21.13 -4.05
CA ASP A 512 -2.87 21.51 -4.60
C ASP A 512 -2.77 22.03 -6.03
N ARG A 513 -1.77 22.87 -6.31
CA ARG A 513 -1.53 23.41 -7.65
C ARG A 513 -1.14 22.30 -8.64
N LEU A 514 -0.11 21.54 -8.29
CA LEU A 514 0.44 20.51 -9.17
C LEU A 514 -0.54 19.34 -9.35
N GLY A 515 -1.31 19.00 -8.31
CA GLY A 515 -2.38 18.01 -8.41
C GLY A 515 -3.46 18.41 -9.43
N LYS A 516 -3.87 19.70 -9.41
CA LYS A 516 -4.81 20.25 -10.41
C LYS A 516 -4.24 20.22 -11.83
N GLU A 517 -2.96 20.61 -11.99
CA GLU A 517 -2.27 20.60 -13.29
C GLU A 517 -2.18 19.18 -13.88
N LEU A 518 -1.96 18.18 -13.03
CA LEU A 518 -1.83 16.77 -13.43
C LEU A 518 -3.16 16.00 -13.46
N GLY A 519 -4.26 16.62 -13.01
CA GLY A 519 -5.57 15.97 -12.94
C GLY A 519 -5.63 14.80 -11.94
N ILE A 520 -4.83 14.85 -10.86
CA ILE A 520 -4.82 13.87 -9.78
C ILE A 520 -5.10 14.52 -8.42
N LYS A 521 -5.72 13.77 -7.51
CA LYS A 521 -5.97 14.21 -6.14
C LYS A 521 -4.81 13.80 -5.25
N ILE A 522 -4.15 14.77 -4.67
CA ILE A 522 -3.00 14.53 -3.78
C ILE A 522 -3.34 15.03 -2.38
N MET A 523 -2.98 14.26 -1.40
CA MET A 523 -3.17 14.59 0.01
C MET A 523 -1.84 14.68 0.71
N LEU A 524 -1.71 15.69 1.56
CA LEU A 524 -0.57 15.86 2.45
C LEU A 524 -0.92 15.26 3.81
N GLU A 525 -0.06 14.41 4.36
CA GLU A 525 -0.26 13.81 5.68
C GLU A 525 1.02 13.77 6.51
N GLN A 526 0.90 13.57 7.80
CA GLN A 526 2.00 13.10 8.63
C GLN A 526 2.12 11.60 8.48
N SER A 527 3.26 11.10 7.98
CA SER A 527 3.45 9.65 7.84
C SER A 527 3.66 8.98 9.20
N PRO A 528 2.79 8.06 9.60
CA PRO A 528 3.02 7.23 10.78
C PRO A 528 3.91 6.04 10.40
N ALA A 529 5.22 6.27 10.24
CA ALA A 529 6.11 5.27 9.65
C ALA A 529 7.44 5.16 10.40
N GLU A 530 7.47 4.37 11.48
CA GLU A 530 8.65 4.17 12.33
C GLU A 530 9.83 3.60 11.54
N THR A 531 9.60 2.63 10.66
CA THR A 531 10.64 2.03 9.82
C THR A 531 11.22 3.02 8.82
N THR A 532 10.40 3.91 8.27
CA THR A 532 10.84 4.98 7.36
C THR A 532 11.65 6.03 8.10
N ALA A 533 11.21 6.44 9.29
CA ALA A 533 11.95 7.36 10.15
C ALA A 533 13.33 6.80 10.53
N TYR A 534 13.38 5.53 10.92
CA TYR A 534 14.64 4.83 11.22
C TYR A 534 15.57 4.76 10.00
N ARG A 535 15.02 4.41 8.82
CA ARG A 535 15.79 4.38 7.57
C ARG A 535 16.36 5.74 7.23
N PHE A 536 15.57 6.81 7.31
CA PHE A 536 16.03 8.16 7.05
C PHE A 536 17.12 8.59 8.03
N ALA A 537 16.91 8.37 9.32
CA ALA A 537 17.90 8.71 10.35
C ALA A 537 19.24 7.98 10.12
N ARG A 538 19.22 6.69 9.80
CA ARG A 538 20.45 5.93 9.46
C ARG A 538 21.20 6.51 8.27
N LEU A 539 20.48 6.88 7.21
CA LEU A 539 21.08 7.45 6.02
C LEU A 539 21.60 8.86 6.27
N ASP A 540 20.88 9.67 7.05
CA ASP A 540 21.30 11.03 7.38
C ASP A 540 22.53 11.04 8.31
N LEU A 541 22.60 10.13 9.27
CA LEU A 541 23.81 9.91 10.08
C LEU A 541 25.02 9.54 9.19
N LYS A 542 24.82 8.71 8.17
CA LYS A 542 25.91 8.32 7.26
C LYS A 542 26.42 9.48 6.41
N TYR A 543 25.52 10.38 5.97
CA TYR A 543 25.88 11.42 5.00
C TYR A 543 26.13 12.79 5.61
N TYR A 544 25.60 13.08 6.80
CA TYR A 544 25.60 14.42 7.42
C TYR A 544 26.07 14.39 8.89
N SER A 545 26.46 13.27 9.44
CA SER A 545 27.15 13.23 10.74
C SER A 545 28.57 13.78 10.58
N PRO A 546 29.08 14.61 11.54
CA PRO A 546 30.47 15.08 11.54
C PRO A 546 31.47 13.93 11.69
#